data_a6cb21b876fe7a75caa0baa2ba324e5d
#
_entry.id   a6cb21b876fe7a75caa0baa2ba324e5d
#
_cell.length_a   1.000
_cell.length_b   1.000
_cell.length_c   1.000
_cell.angle_alpha   90.00
_cell.angle_beta   90.00
_cell.angle_gamma   90.00
#
_symmetry.space_group_name_H-M   'P 1'
#
loop_
_entity.id
_entity.type
_entity.pdbx_description
1 polymer ?
#
loop_
_entity_poly.entity_id
_entity_poly.type
_entity_poly.pdbx_seq_one_letter_code
_entity_poly.pdbx_strand_id
1 'polypeptide(L)'
;LNPKNCYEIGKNIAKLHRASKKIKLYRKNSMNIKNLNPLLKKFKAPNFLITELKDIKKKWPKKLPAGIIHGDLFIDNIFFKNNKFSGIIDFYFACNDFLMYEIAICINALCFDKTRSGFKINKKKVKSLIKGYESIKKISVKEKKSINILCRGAAMRYWLTRLYDYVYTPKTALIKIKDPDEYFQKLVIHSNLTYKDYLSYGNDIKINGVLYDGKA
;
A
#
# COMPACT_ATOMS: atom_id res chain seq x y z
N LEU A 1 7.55 -9.53 10.15
CA LEU A 1 7.01 -10.54 9.24
C LEU A 1 8.10 -11.14 8.37
N ASN A 2 7.99 -12.45 8.09
CA ASN A 2 8.84 -13.18 7.17
C ASN A 2 8.08 -13.52 5.86
N PRO A 3 8.75 -14.06 4.81
CA PRO A 3 8.09 -14.41 3.56
C PRO A 3 6.94 -15.43 3.71
N LYS A 4 7.04 -16.39 4.65
CA LYS A 4 5.98 -17.37 4.92
C LYS A 4 4.71 -16.70 5.44
N ASN A 5 4.86 -15.73 6.37
CA ASN A 5 3.73 -14.93 6.83
C ASN A 5 3.08 -14.14 5.69
N CYS A 6 3.89 -13.52 4.81
CA CYS A 6 3.37 -12.78 3.65
C CYS A 6 2.59 -13.69 2.68
N TYR A 7 3.04 -14.94 2.48
CA TYR A 7 2.28 -15.93 1.70
C TYR A 7 0.91 -16.21 2.31
N GLU A 8 0.85 -16.49 3.61
CA GLU A 8 -0.42 -16.74 4.30
C GLU A 8 -1.35 -15.53 4.27
N ILE A 9 -0.80 -14.32 4.42
CA ILE A 9 -1.59 -13.08 4.29
C ILE A 9 -2.18 -12.98 2.88
N GLY A 10 -1.37 -13.11 1.83
CA GLY A 10 -1.85 -13.06 0.45
C GLY A 10 -2.95 -14.08 0.15
N LYS A 11 -2.77 -15.32 0.62
CA LYS A 11 -3.77 -16.40 0.50
C LYS A 11 -5.09 -16.04 1.18
N ASN A 12 -5.04 -15.48 2.38
CA ASN A 12 -6.25 -15.14 3.14
C ASN A 12 -6.95 -13.88 2.62
N ILE A 13 -6.20 -12.90 2.10
CA ILE A 13 -6.78 -11.78 1.34
C ILE A 13 -7.56 -12.28 0.11
N ALA A 14 -7.01 -13.21 -0.64
CA ALA A 14 -7.71 -13.78 -1.80
C ALA A 14 -8.99 -14.54 -1.40
N LYS A 15 -8.97 -15.23 -0.25
CA LYS A 15 -10.18 -15.85 0.32
C LYS A 15 -11.22 -14.80 0.72
N LEU A 16 -10.79 -13.71 1.38
CA LEU A 16 -11.65 -12.58 1.74
C LEU A 16 -12.31 -11.99 0.50
N HIS A 17 -11.53 -11.67 -0.53
CA HIS A 17 -12.04 -11.15 -1.80
C HIS A 17 -13.01 -12.11 -2.51
N ARG A 18 -12.77 -13.42 -2.38
CA ARG A 18 -13.67 -14.44 -2.95
C ARG A 18 -14.99 -14.52 -2.18
N ALA A 19 -14.91 -14.52 -0.85
CA ALA A 19 -16.08 -14.62 0.02
C ALA A 19 -16.95 -13.35 -0.10
N SER A 20 -16.34 -12.17 -0.16
CA SER A 20 -17.04 -10.88 -0.23
C SER A 20 -17.81 -10.67 -1.55
N LYS A 21 -17.56 -11.46 -2.60
CA LYS A 21 -18.36 -11.39 -3.86
C LYS A 21 -19.86 -11.62 -3.66
N LYS A 22 -20.24 -12.35 -2.62
CA LYS A 22 -21.65 -12.61 -2.28
C LYS A 22 -22.32 -11.46 -1.55
N ILE A 23 -21.54 -10.50 -1.06
CA ILE A 23 -22.01 -9.34 -0.29
C ILE A 23 -22.43 -8.26 -1.27
N LYS A 24 -23.72 -7.86 -1.23
CA LYS A 24 -24.31 -6.81 -2.09
C LYS A 24 -24.20 -5.40 -1.50
N LEU A 25 -23.29 -5.18 -0.54
CA LEU A 25 -23.05 -3.88 0.05
C LEU A 25 -22.07 -3.07 -0.81
N TYR A 26 -22.34 -1.80 -0.97
CA TYR A 26 -21.45 -0.86 -1.66
C TYR A 26 -21.09 0.31 -0.76
N ARG A 27 -19.78 0.51 -0.58
CA ARG A 27 -19.21 1.69 0.07
C ARG A 27 -18.08 2.23 -0.81
N LYS A 28 -18.24 3.48 -1.26
CA LYS A 28 -17.22 4.16 -2.06
C LYS A 28 -15.94 4.35 -1.23
N ASN A 29 -14.78 4.14 -1.85
CA ASN A 29 -13.50 4.48 -1.22
C ASN A 29 -13.36 6.01 -1.07
N SER A 30 -13.52 6.51 0.15
CA SER A 30 -13.37 7.95 0.47
C SER A 30 -11.92 8.42 0.32
N MET A 31 -10.96 7.51 0.51
CA MET A 31 -9.51 7.75 0.38
C MET A 31 -8.98 7.42 -1.02
N ASN A 32 -9.85 7.48 -2.04
CA ASN A 32 -9.44 7.23 -3.42
C ASN A 32 -8.44 8.30 -3.89
N ILE A 33 -7.51 7.89 -4.76
CA ILE A 33 -6.47 8.76 -5.32
C ILE A 33 -7.01 10.06 -5.96
N LYS A 34 -8.24 10.04 -6.46
CA LYS A 34 -8.89 11.22 -7.04
C LYS A 34 -9.19 12.30 -5.99
N ASN A 35 -9.36 11.92 -4.73
CA ASN A 35 -9.74 12.80 -3.62
C ASN A 35 -8.56 13.43 -2.89
N LEU A 36 -7.31 13.14 -3.28
CA LEU A 36 -6.11 13.59 -2.55
C LEU A 36 -5.66 15.03 -2.85
N ASN A 37 -6.18 15.67 -3.92
CA ASN A 37 -5.79 17.05 -4.26
C ASN A 37 -6.01 18.07 -3.14
N PRO A 38 -7.15 18.04 -2.39
CA PRO A 38 -7.36 19.01 -1.32
C PRO A 38 -6.28 18.92 -0.24
N LEU A 39 -5.82 17.72 0.09
CA LEU A 39 -4.75 17.52 1.08
C LEU A 39 -3.41 18.09 0.61
N LEU A 40 -3.03 17.85 -0.65
CA LEU A 40 -1.79 18.44 -1.21
C LEU A 40 -1.80 19.97 -1.16
N LYS A 41 -2.94 20.59 -1.53
CA LYS A 41 -3.11 22.05 -1.46
C LYS A 41 -3.02 22.55 -0.02
N LYS A 42 -3.68 21.86 0.92
CA LYS A 42 -3.71 22.22 2.34
C LYS A 42 -2.30 22.25 2.96
N PHE A 43 -1.44 21.31 2.57
CA PHE A 43 -0.07 21.21 3.09
C PHE A 43 0.96 22.00 2.27
N LYS A 44 0.55 22.80 1.27
CA LYS A 44 1.47 23.50 0.36
C LYS A 44 2.56 22.57 -0.16
N ALA A 45 2.17 21.36 -0.56
CA ALA A 45 3.10 20.30 -0.93
C ALA A 45 4.06 20.76 -2.04
N PRO A 46 5.33 20.34 -2.01
CA PRO A 46 6.32 20.65 -3.04
C PRO A 46 5.84 20.25 -4.44
N ASN A 47 6.26 21.01 -5.46
CA ASN A 47 5.82 20.85 -6.85
C ASN A 47 6.02 19.43 -7.39
N PHE A 48 7.08 18.74 -6.98
CA PHE A 48 7.33 17.36 -7.43
C PHE A 48 6.25 16.38 -6.96
N LEU A 49 5.66 16.57 -5.77
CA LEU A 49 4.56 15.74 -5.28
C LEU A 49 3.25 16.02 -6.00
N ILE A 50 3.04 17.28 -6.38
CA ILE A 50 1.89 17.66 -7.23
C ILE A 50 2.03 16.99 -8.60
N THR A 51 3.24 17.01 -9.17
CA THR A 51 3.55 16.34 -10.44
C THR A 51 3.42 14.82 -10.33
N GLU A 52 3.91 14.23 -9.24
CA GLU A 52 3.78 12.79 -8.95
C GLU A 52 2.30 12.38 -8.86
N LEU A 53 1.46 13.13 -8.14
CA LEU A 53 0.03 12.83 -8.07
C LEU A 53 -0.66 12.96 -9.43
N LYS A 54 -0.28 13.95 -10.25
CA LYS A 54 -0.80 14.10 -11.61
C LYS A 54 -0.42 12.89 -12.47
N ASP A 55 0.83 12.41 -12.39
CA ASP A 55 1.30 11.22 -13.10
C ASP A 55 0.57 9.96 -12.65
N ILE A 56 0.42 9.76 -11.32
CA ILE A 56 -0.34 8.65 -10.77
C ILE A 56 -1.78 8.67 -11.30
N LYS A 57 -2.47 9.81 -11.28
CA LYS A 57 -3.84 9.94 -11.78
C LYS A 57 -3.95 9.64 -13.27
N LYS A 58 -3.02 10.14 -14.06
CA LYS A 58 -2.97 9.91 -15.53
C LYS A 58 -2.81 8.41 -15.84
N LYS A 59 -1.95 7.71 -15.09
CA LYS A 59 -1.63 6.29 -15.27
C LYS A 59 -2.56 5.35 -14.49
N TRP A 60 -3.46 5.90 -13.65
CA TRP A 60 -4.37 5.07 -12.83
C TRP A 60 -5.21 4.16 -13.72
N PRO A 61 -5.31 2.87 -13.40
CA PRO A 61 -6.05 1.93 -14.26
C PRO A 61 -7.53 2.32 -14.31
N LYS A 62 -8.09 2.32 -15.54
CA LYS A 62 -9.51 2.63 -15.75
C LYS A 62 -10.43 1.46 -15.36
N LYS A 63 -9.95 0.22 -15.53
CA LYS A 63 -10.73 -1.00 -15.29
C LYS A 63 -9.81 -2.16 -14.86
N LEU A 64 -10.01 -2.62 -13.64
CA LEU A 64 -9.45 -3.84 -13.06
C LEU A 64 -10.57 -4.58 -12.31
N PRO A 65 -10.39 -5.87 -11.98
CA PRO A 65 -11.28 -6.57 -11.07
C PRO A 65 -11.43 -5.77 -9.74
N ALA A 66 -12.68 -5.51 -9.39
CA ALA A 66 -13.04 -4.74 -8.20
C ALA A 66 -13.97 -5.53 -7.29
N GLY A 67 -14.03 -5.14 -6.04
CA GLY A 67 -14.86 -5.74 -5.00
C GLY A 67 -14.60 -5.09 -3.66
N ILE A 68 -15.07 -5.72 -2.59
CA ILE A 68 -14.81 -5.24 -1.23
C ILE A 68 -13.35 -5.55 -0.89
N ILE A 69 -12.63 -4.50 -0.51
CA ILE A 69 -11.29 -4.55 0.07
C ILE A 69 -11.33 -4.08 1.52
N HIS A 70 -10.35 -4.49 2.31
CA HIS A 70 -10.20 -4.00 3.68
C HIS A 70 -9.81 -2.51 3.72
N GLY A 71 -8.91 -2.11 2.82
CA GLY A 71 -8.52 -0.72 2.62
C GLY A 71 -7.53 -0.15 3.64
N ASP A 72 -7.20 -0.90 4.70
CA ASP A 72 -6.26 -0.48 5.76
C ASP A 72 -5.52 -1.69 6.38
N LEU A 73 -5.03 -2.59 5.54
CA LEU A 73 -4.45 -3.86 6.00
C LEU A 73 -2.98 -3.69 6.38
N PHE A 74 -2.77 -3.30 7.64
CA PHE A 74 -1.47 -3.19 8.30
C PHE A 74 -1.22 -4.37 9.23
N ILE A 75 0.01 -4.46 9.76
CA ILE A 75 0.41 -5.53 10.68
C ILE A 75 -0.44 -5.54 11.95
N ASP A 76 -0.87 -4.35 12.40
CA ASP A 76 -1.69 -4.17 13.60
C ASP A 76 -3.08 -4.81 13.45
N ASN A 77 -3.54 -5.01 12.20
CA ASN A 77 -4.84 -5.57 11.86
C ASN A 77 -4.78 -7.06 11.45
N ILE A 78 -3.59 -7.69 11.56
CA ILE A 78 -3.35 -9.07 11.12
C ILE A 78 -2.83 -9.90 12.29
N PHE A 79 -3.51 -11.00 12.59
CA PHE A 79 -3.19 -11.85 13.72
C PHE A 79 -2.63 -13.20 13.30
N PHE A 80 -1.59 -13.61 14.02
CA PHE A 80 -1.01 -14.95 13.95
C PHE A 80 -1.04 -15.59 15.34
N LYS A 81 -1.41 -16.87 15.40
CA LYS A 81 -1.33 -17.71 16.61
C LYS A 81 -0.48 -18.92 16.27
N ASN A 82 0.57 -19.18 17.06
CA ASN A 82 1.51 -20.30 16.83
C ASN A 82 2.03 -20.33 15.37
N ASN A 83 2.46 -19.17 14.86
CA ASN A 83 2.93 -18.97 13.48
C ASN A 83 1.91 -19.33 12.39
N LYS A 84 0.65 -19.55 12.72
CA LYS A 84 -0.44 -19.74 11.76
C LYS A 84 -1.29 -18.46 11.68
N PHE A 85 -1.69 -18.09 10.48
CA PHE A 85 -2.64 -16.98 10.29
C PHE A 85 -3.93 -17.26 11.07
N SER A 86 -4.36 -16.32 11.89
CA SER A 86 -5.53 -16.44 12.78
C SER A 86 -6.71 -15.57 12.33
N GLY A 87 -6.44 -14.34 11.89
CA GLY A 87 -7.54 -13.45 11.49
C GLY A 87 -7.09 -12.06 11.05
N ILE A 88 -8.07 -11.31 10.56
CA ILE A 88 -8.00 -9.90 10.22
C ILE A 88 -9.09 -9.18 11.01
N ILE A 89 -8.78 -8.01 11.53
CA ILE A 89 -9.71 -7.15 12.27
C ILE A 89 -9.73 -5.73 11.68
N ASP A 90 -10.59 -4.88 12.21
CA ASP A 90 -10.70 -3.45 11.89
C ASP A 90 -11.08 -3.16 10.44
N PHE A 91 -12.27 -3.56 10.06
CA PHE A 91 -12.87 -3.27 8.74
C PHE A 91 -13.45 -1.86 8.61
N TYR A 92 -13.04 -0.91 9.44
CA TYR A 92 -13.59 0.46 9.42
C TYR A 92 -13.43 1.13 8.05
N PHE A 93 -12.29 0.93 7.37
CA PHE A 93 -12.01 1.47 6.04
C PHE A 93 -12.43 0.55 4.88
N ALA A 94 -13.09 -0.57 5.17
CA ALA A 94 -13.53 -1.48 4.12
C ALA A 94 -14.44 -0.76 3.12
N CYS A 95 -14.16 -0.96 1.82
CA CYS A 95 -14.84 -0.25 0.74
C CYS A 95 -14.75 -1.03 -0.59
N ASN A 96 -15.46 -0.57 -1.61
CA ASN A 96 -15.34 -1.12 -2.95
C ASN A 96 -14.25 -0.39 -3.73
N ASP A 97 -13.20 -1.15 -4.12
CA ASP A 97 -12.10 -0.67 -4.96
C ASP A 97 -11.47 -1.84 -5.72
N PHE A 98 -10.40 -1.58 -6.49
CA PHE A 98 -9.66 -2.64 -7.17
C PHE A 98 -9.06 -3.63 -6.17
N LEU A 99 -9.29 -4.93 -6.39
CA LEU A 99 -8.74 -5.98 -5.53
C LEU A 99 -7.21 -5.92 -5.47
N MET A 100 -6.57 -5.52 -6.57
CA MET A 100 -5.13 -5.34 -6.67
C MET A 100 -4.63 -4.12 -5.87
N TYR A 101 -5.51 -3.16 -5.54
CA TYR A 101 -5.17 -2.03 -4.68
C TYR A 101 -4.96 -2.48 -3.22
N GLU A 102 -5.72 -3.47 -2.73
CA GLU A 102 -5.43 -4.11 -1.43
C GLU A 102 -4.03 -4.73 -1.39
N ILE A 103 -3.65 -5.44 -2.46
CA ILE A 103 -2.29 -6.01 -2.56
C ILE A 103 -1.22 -4.92 -2.55
N ALA A 104 -1.47 -3.78 -3.22
CA ALA A 104 -0.56 -2.64 -3.20
C ALA A 104 -0.45 -2.00 -1.80
N ILE A 105 -1.55 -1.91 -1.05
CA ILE A 105 -1.55 -1.48 0.36
C ILE A 105 -0.69 -2.44 1.19
N CYS A 106 -0.89 -3.76 1.05
CA CYS A 106 -0.11 -4.76 1.78
C CYS A 106 1.37 -4.75 1.41
N ILE A 107 1.74 -4.50 0.15
CA ILE A 107 3.15 -4.34 -0.24
C ILE A 107 3.77 -3.18 0.52
N ASN A 108 3.10 -2.03 0.56
CA ASN A 108 3.57 -0.86 1.30
C ASN A 108 3.68 -1.11 2.82
N ALA A 109 2.69 -1.77 3.40
CA ALA A 109 2.61 -1.98 4.85
C ALA A 109 3.53 -3.10 5.35
N LEU A 110 3.72 -4.18 4.57
CA LEU A 110 4.27 -5.44 5.07
C LEU A 110 5.57 -5.86 4.38
N CYS A 111 5.86 -5.33 3.17
CA CYS A 111 6.97 -5.82 2.34
C CYS A 111 8.16 -4.86 2.28
N PHE A 112 8.28 -3.98 3.26
CA PHE A 112 9.46 -3.15 3.45
C PHE A 112 10.19 -3.55 4.72
N ASP A 113 11.52 -3.47 4.67
CA ASP A 113 12.38 -3.61 5.84
C ASP A 113 12.96 -2.24 6.20
N LYS A 114 12.97 -1.91 7.49
CA LYS A 114 13.65 -0.71 8.01
C LYS A 114 15.15 -1.01 8.07
N THR A 115 15.95 -0.09 7.55
CA THR A 115 17.43 -0.15 7.57
C THR A 115 17.98 1.07 8.30
N ARG A 116 19.30 1.13 8.48
CA ARG A 116 19.96 2.31 9.06
C ARG A 116 19.78 3.57 8.19
N SER A 117 19.65 3.42 6.87
CA SER A 117 19.51 4.50 5.88
C SER A 117 18.07 4.72 5.40
N GLY A 118 17.05 4.22 6.12
CA GLY A 118 15.64 4.37 5.74
C GLY A 118 14.95 3.04 5.45
N PHE A 119 14.18 2.96 4.38
CA PHE A 119 13.38 1.78 4.02
C PHE A 119 13.88 1.11 2.75
N LYS A 120 13.75 -0.21 2.68
CA LYS A 120 14.09 -1.02 1.52
C LYS A 120 12.96 -2.00 1.22
N ILE A 121 12.55 -2.10 -0.06
CA ILE A 121 11.56 -3.10 -0.47
C ILE A 121 12.15 -4.51 -0.39
N ASN A 122 11.45 -5.41 0.30
CA ASN A 122 11.82 -6.81 0.40
C ASN A 122 11.10 -7.63 -0.68
N LYS A 123 11.80 -7.88 -1.79
CA LYS A 123 11.26 -8.61 -2.94
C LYS A 123 10.81 -10.03 -2.61
N LYS A 124 11.45 -10.71 -1.63
CA LYS A 124 11.05 -12.04 -1.18
C LYS A 124 9.67 -12.00 -0.53
N LYS A 125 9.40 -10.99 0.31
CA LYS A 125 8.08 -10.76 0.91
C LYS A 125 7.03 -10.43 -0.14
N VAL A 126 7.33 -9.53 -1.09
CA VAL A 126 6.41 -9.18 -2.19
C VAL A 126 6.00 -10.41 -2.99
N LYS A 127 6.98 -11.21 -3.43
CA LYS A 127 6.71 -12.45 -4.18
C LYS A 127 5.88 -13.44 -3.41
N SER A 128 6.18 -13.62 -2.12
CA SER A 128 5.43 -14.53 -1.28
C SER A 128 3.99 -14.07 -1.11
N LEU A 129 3.75 -12.79 -0.90
CA LEU A 129 2.40 -12.20 -0.84
C LEU A 129 1.62 -12.48 -2.14
N ILE A 130 2.23 -12.17 -3.30
CA ILE A 130 1.62 -12.39 -4.62
C ILE A 130 1.35 -13.88 -4.86
N LYS A 131 2.32 -14.77 -4.60
CA LYS A 131 2.13 -16.22 -4.73
C LYS A 131 1.02 -16.75 -3.83
N GLY A 132 0.95 -16.27 -2.59
CA GLY A 132 -0.14 -16.61 -1.67
C GLY A 132 -1.50 -16.21 -2.22
N TYR A 133 -1.62 -15.00 -2.77
CA TYR A 133 -2.84 -14.54 -3.41
C TYR A 133 -3.19 -15.38 -4.65
N GLU A 134 -2.22 -15.64 -5.52
CA GLU A 134 -2.39 -16.43 -6.74
C GLU A 134 -2.75 -17.90 -6.48
N SER A 135 -2.43 -18.45 -5.29
CA SER A 135 -2.85 -19.80 -4.91
C SER A 135 -4.38 -19.97 -4.80
N ILE A 136 -5.12 -18.87 -4.69
CA ILE A 136 -6.59 -18.85 -4.54
C ILE A 136 -7.27 -18.13 -5.72
N LYS A 137 -6.66 -17.04 -6.22
CA LYS A 137 -7.22 -16.21 -7.29
C LYS A 137 -6.10 -15.78 -8.24
N LYS A 138 -6.20 -16.19 -9.49
CA LYS A 138 -5.26 -15.79 -10.56
C LYS A 138 -5.24 -14.26 -10.71
N ILE A 139 -4.05 -13.72 -10.90
CA ILE A 139 -3.80 -12.31 -11.21
C ILE A 139 -3.51 -12.19 -12.70
N SER A 140 -4.31 -11.43 -13.42
CA SER A 140 -4.15 -11.19 -14.86
C SER A 140 -2.89 -10.37 -15.15
N VAL A 141 -2.42 -10.42 -16.39
CA VAL A 141 -1.28 -9.59 -16.86
C VAL A 141 -1.55 -8.11 -16.65
N LYS A 142 -2.80 -7.67 -16.87
CA LYS A 142 -3.21 -6.27 -16.67
C LYS A 142 -3.11 -5.84 -15.20
N GLU A 143 -3.53 -6.70 -14.27
CA GLU A 143 -3.36 -6.46 -12.82
C GLU A 143 -1.89 -6.40 -12.45
N LYS A 144 -1.05 -7.32 -12.93
CA LYS A 144 0.39 -7.34 -12.70
C LYS A 144 1.08 -6.06 -13.20
N LYS A 145 0.75 -5.61 -14.41
CA LYS A 145 1.29 -4.36 -14.99
C LYS A 145 0.86 -3.12 -14.18
N SER A 146 -0.25 -3.18 -13.46
CA SER A 146 -0.76 -2.05 -12.65
C SER A 146 -0.15 -1.98 -11.25
N ILE A 147 0.62 -2.98 -10.80
CA ILE A 147 1.08 -3.09 -9.41
C ILE A 147 1.91 -1.87 -8.96
N ASN A 148 2.81 -1.37 -9.80
CA ASN A 148 3.65 -0.22 -9.49
C ASN A 148 2.81 1.04 -9.24
N ILE A 149 1.94 1.38 -10.18
CA ILE A 149 1.13 2.59 -10.06
C ILE A 149 0.15 2.54 -8.89
N LEU A 150 -0.36 1.36 -8.54
CA LEU A 150 -1.20 1.14 -7.38
C LEU A 150 -0.40 1.29 -6.08
N CYS A 151 0.85 0.80 -6.03
CA CYS A 151 1.75 0.99 -4.88
C CYS A 151 2.10 2.46 -4.67
N ARG A 152 2.41 3.21 -5.75
CA ARG A 152 2.65 4.66 -5.69
C ARG A 152 1.43 5.39 -5.15
N GLY A 153 0.24 5.06 -5.64
CA GLY A 153 -1.02 5.64 -5.16
C GLY A 153 -1.31 5.33 -3.69
N ALA A 154 -1.05 4.11 -3.25
CA ALA A 154 -1.19 3.74 -1.84
C ALA A 154 -0.17 4.50 -0.96
N ALA A 155 1.10 4.59 -1.38
CA ALA A 155 2.11 5.34 -0.66
C ALA A 155 1.75 6.82 -0.55
N MET A 156 1.32 7.46 -1.63
CA MET A 156 0.85 8.85 -1.65
C MET A 156 -0.34 9.08 -0.69
N ARG A 157 -1.33 8.17 -0.71
CA ARG A 157 -2.47 8.23 0.21
C ARG A 157 -2.00 8.22 1.66
N TYR A 158 -1.20 7.22 2.05
CA TYR A 158 -0.78 7.06 3.44
C TYR A 158 0.18 8.16 3.89
N TRP A 159 1.02 8.67 3.01
CA TRP A 159 1.83 9.84 3.31
C TRP A 159 0.93 11.03 3.68
N LEU A 160 -0.05 11.36 2.84
CA LEU A 160 -0.95 12.51 3.04
C LEU A 160 -1.82 12.36 4.29
N THR A 161 -2.35 11.17 4.56
CA THR A 161 -3.19 10.95 5.76
C THR A 161 -2.35 11.02 7.03
N ARG A 162 -1.17 10.43 7.05
CA ARG A 162 -0.26 10.53 8.20
C ARG A 162 0.25 11.96 8.42
N LEU A 163 0.51 12.71 7.35
CA LEU A 163 0.88 14.11 7.45
C LEU A 163 -0.29 14.94 8.03
N TYR A 164 -1.52 14.62 7.64
CA TYR A 164 -2.70 15.21 8.24
C TYR A 164 -2.77 14.94 9.75
N ASP A 165 -2.62 13.69 10.14
CA ASP A 165 -2.63 13.30 11.55
C ASP A 165 -1.47 13.95 12.33
N TYR A 166 -0.28 14.00 11.73
CA TYR A 166 0.90 14.63 12.34
C TYR A 166 0.69 16.12 12.63
N VAL A 167 0.02 16.84 11.73
CA VAL A 167 -0.19 18.30 11.86
C VAL A 167 -1.39 18.63 12.76
N TYR A 168 -2.46 17.83 12.70
CA TYR A 168 -3.74 18.19 13.30
C TYR A 168 -4.13 17.39 14.54
N THR A 169 -3.41 16.32 14.87
CA THR A 169 -3.69 15.57 16.10
C THR A 169 -3.18 16.37 17.31
N PRO A 170 -4.02 16.67 18.30
CA PRO A 170 -3.58 17.35 19.52
C PRO A 170 -2.48 16.57 20.23
N LYS A 171 -1.48 17.29 20.79
CA LYS A 171 -0.40 16.66 21.57
C LYS A 171 -0.89 15.92 22.81
N THR A 172 -2.09 16.22 23.27
CA THR A 172 -2.77 15.56 24.40
C THR A 172 -3.47 14.26 24.01
N ALA A 173 -3.56 13.93 22.72
CA ALA A 173 -4.21 12.71 22.26
C ALA A 173 -3.41 11.47 22.69
N LEU A 174 -4.10 10.47 23.22
CA LEU A 174 -3.52 9.19 23.67
C LEU A 174 -3.17 8.24 22.51
N ILE A 175 -2.95 8.76 21.30
CA ILE A 175 -2.63 8.00 20.10
C ILE A 175 -1.19 8.26 19.66
N LYS A 176 -0.50 7.18 19.28
CA LYS A 176 0.84 7.30 18.70
C LYS A 176 0.73 7.73 17.24
N ILE A 177 1.08 8.98 16.97
CA ILE A 177 1.13 9.50 15.60
C ILE A 177 2.24 8.75 14.83
N LYS A 178 1.88 8.21 13.66
CA LYS A 178 2.83 7.50 12.78
C LYS A 178 3.57 8.55 11.93
N ASP A 179 4.89 8.36 11.79
CA ASP A 179 5.75 9.24 11.00
C ASP A 179 5.32 9.23 9.51
N PRO A 180 5.00 10.38 8.92
CA PRO A 180 4.67 10.48 7.50
C PRO A 180 5.86 10.19 6.59
N ASP A 181 7.10 10.46 7.02
CA ASP A 181 8.31 10.31 6.21
C ASP A 181 8.53 8.85 5.76
N GLU A 182 8.10 7.87 6.55
CA GLU A 182 8.09 6.46 6.14
C GLU A 182 7.43 6.25 4.78
N TYR A 183 6.26 6.86 4.56
CA TYR A 183 5.51 6.67 3.31
C TYR A 183 5.99 7.57 2.19
N PHE A 184 6.61 8.70 2.52
CA PHE A 184 7.33 9.51 1.55
C PHE A 184 8.49 8.73 0.94
N GLN A 185 9.35 8.13 1.76
CA GLN A 185 10.46 7.29 1.29
C GLN A 185 9.98 6.11 0.45
N LYS A 186 8.90 5.43 0.87
CA LYS A 186 8.30 4.35 0.09
C LYS A 186 7.78 4.81 -1.26
N LEU A 187 7.17 6.00 -1.33
CA LEU A 187 6.73 6.60 -2.59
C LEU A 187 7.91 6.83 -3.54
N VAL A 188 9.00 7.42 -3.04
CA VAL A 188 10.23 7.65 -3.82
C VAL A 188 10.81 6.32 -4.31
N ILE A 189 10.86 5.29 -3.46
CA ILE A 189 11.31 3.95 -3.88
C ILE A 189 10.44 3.41 -5.01
N HIS A 190 9.11 3.47 -4.85
CA HIS A 190 8.19 2.97 -5.88
C HIS A 190 8.27 3.75 -7.20
N SER A 191 8.54 5.06 -7.17
CA SER A 191 8.67 5.87 -8.39
C SER A 191 9.88 5.47 -9.24
N ASN A 192 10.91 4.89 -8.61
CA ASN A 192 12.11 4.36 -9.28
C ASN A 192 12.00 2.88 -9.71
N LEU A 193 10.84 2.24 -9.50
CA LEU A 193 10.60 0.84 -9.86
C LEU A 193 9.64 0.74 -11.05
N THR A 194 9.75 -0.39 -11.76
CA THR A 194 8.77 -0.83 -12.75
C THR A 194 7.94 -2.00 -12.20
N TYR A 195 6.84 -2.37 -12.85
CA TYR A 195 6.05 -3.53 -12.44
C TYR A 195 6.86 -4.85 -12.47
N LYS A 196 7.89 -4.94 -13.34
CA LYS A 196 8.76 -6.11 -13.44
C LYS A 196 9.57 -6.33 -12.17
N ASP A 197 9.95 -5.26 -11.48
CA ASP A 197 10.76 -5.30 -10.26
C ASP A 197 10.06 -6.00 -9.09
N TYR A 198 8.73 -5.98 -9.07
CA TYR A 198 7.93 -6.72 -8.07
C TYR A 198 7.83 -8.22 -8.37
N LEU A 199 8.04 -8.61 -9.64
CA LEU A 199 7.80 -9.97 -10.14
C LEU A 199 9.11 -10.73 -10.45
N SER A 200 10.23 -10.00 -10.68
CA SER A 200 11.52 -10.58 -11.10
C SER A 200 12.20 -11.41 -10.01
N TYR A 201 12.98 -12.41 -10.43
CA TYR A 201 13.94 -13.16 -9.59
C TYR A 201 15.31 -12.48 -9.68
N GLY A 202 15.50 -11.34 -9.08
CA GLY A 202 16.79 -10.63 -9.12
C GLY A 202 17.21 -10.15 -7.73
N ASN A 203 18.53 -9.93 -7.58
CA ASN A 203 19.13 -9.37 -6.39
C ASN A 203 18.55 -7.97 -6.09
N ASP A 204 18.65 -7.56 -4.83
CA ASP A 204 18.19 -6.27 -4.35
C ASP A 204 18.71 -5.11 -5.21
N ILE A 205 17.80 -4.25 -5.65
CA ILE A 205 18.18 -3.00 -6.34
C ILE A 205 18.76 -2.07 -5.29
N LYS A 206 20.03 -1.69 -5.46
CA LYS A 206 20.62 -0.54 -4.76
C LYS A 206 20.05 0.72 -5.41
N ILE A 207 19.20 1.45 -4.71
CA ILE A 207 18.77 2.77 -5.11
C ILE A 207 19.75 3.74 -4.47
N ASN A 208 20.49 4.49 -5.29
CA ASN A 208 21.29 5.62 -4.81
C ASN A 208 20.34 6.63 -4.18
N GLY A 209 20.47 6.81 -2.86
CA GLY A 209 19.57 7.62 -2.07
C GLY A 209 19.68 9.10 -2.46
N VAL A 210 18.55 9.68 -2.83
CA VAL A 210 18.33 11.11 -2.73
C VAL A 210 17.85 11.35 -1.30
N LEU A 211 18.75 11.83 -0.44
CA LEU A 211 18.41 12.33 0.88
C LEU A 211 17.60 13.62 0.70
N TYR A 212 16.36 13.63 1.14
CA TYR A 212 15.59 14.85 1.33
C TYR A 212 16.04 15.46 2.66
N ASP A 213 16.72 16.60 2.59
CA ASP A 213 17.01 17.43 3.76
C ASP A 213 15.72 18.14 4.18
N GLY A 214 15.13 17.66 5.27
CA GLY A 214 13.81 18.08 5.75
C GLY A 214 13.80 19.49 6.39
N LYS A 215 14.27 20.50 5.66
CA LYS A 215 14.10 21.91 6.02
C LYS A 215 13.10 22.56 5.06
N ALA A 216 11.88 22.72 5.54
CA ALA A 216 10.91 23.71 5.06
C ALA A 216 10.09 24.21 6.25
#